data_97dd5d78b7230206558d411f24ad6a4a
#
_entry.id   97dd5d78b7230206558d411f24ad6a4a
#
_cell.length_a   1.000
_cell.length_b   1.000
_cell.length_c   1.000
_cell.angle_alpha   90.00
_cell.angle_beta   90.00
_cell.angle_gamma   90.00
#
_symmetry.space_group_name_H-M   'P 1'
#
loop_
_entity.id
_entity.type
_entity.pdbx_description
1 polymer ?
#
loop_
_entity_poly.entity_id
_entity_poly.type
_entity_poly.pdbx_seq_one_letter_code
_entity_poly.pdbx_strand_id
1 'polypeptide(L)'
;PDDPMKKSISALCLPLAVAAFQACAPGGTEELGQAANDPGRLVIVGGALQADNAGVYDAVVSARAGDGPLCVVPTASSDAPEAMSGAIQTLTGYVGDGQVVGILITTEDPARAQDPSVVSELEGCSGFYFTGGSQSRILDVFLPAGDTTAAYRALWQRWQEGAVVAGSSAGAAMMSRLMISGGSSSEAVSYGIAAGGDEDGVQIREGMGFFEPLLDQHFLARGRIGRLLVSVIQEELPDVGLGIDENTALVVDGDSALVVGASGVVVVDGRAVVRAGPHRASEVRVSLAGAGDVLDLRTLEVRRQGAKTAVAISDASVESPEDPFSRWAFLHLVADLAASVDTEATFAVSGATLKIVEGAGFSASMTSSVNGVEDTPYGLSAGPFRVDL
;
A
#
# COMPACT_ATOMS: atom_id res chain seq x y z
N PRO A 1 -54.70 4.17 -59.47
CA PRO A 1 -53.54 4.77 -59.97
C PRO A 1 -52.41 4.81 -58.89
N ASP A 2 -51.42 4.11 -59.29
CA ASP A 2 -49.98 4.20 -59.07
C ASP A 2 -49.39 4.28 -57.69
N ASP A 3 -48.91 3.14 -57.31
CA ASP A 3 -47.75 2.90 -56.46
C ASP A 3 -46.44 3.35 -57.20
N PRO A 4 -45.51 4.01 -56.57
CA PRO A 4 -44.19 3.53 -56.80
C PRO A 4 -43.20 3.51 -55.60
N MET A 5 -42.46 2.44 -55.59
CA MET A 5 -41.04 2.26 -55.26
C MET A 5 -40.69 2.03 -53.80
N LYS A 6 -40.55 0.76 -53.49
CA LYS A 6 -39.60 0.18 -52.54
C LYS A 6 -38.18 0.65 -52.88
N LYS A 7 -37.54 1.38 -51.96
CA LYS A 7 -36.05 1.53 -51.95
C LYS A 7 -35.48 0.65 -50.88
N SER A 8 -34.81 -0.37 -51.36
CA SER A 8 -33.88 -1.25 -50.61
C SER A 8 -32.75 -0.41 -50.00
N ILE A 9 -32.61 -0.49 -48.69
CA ILE A 9 -31.40 0.01 -48.00
C ILE A 9 -30.47 -1.18 -47.78
N SER A 10 -29.44 -1.26 -48.59
CA SER A 10 -28.32 -2.17 -48.39
C SER A 10 -27.57 -1.74 -47.14
N ALA A 11 -27.52 -2.63 -46.15
CA ALA A 11 -26.66 -2.50 -44.99
C ALA A 11 -25.19 -2.67 -45.43
N LEU A 12 -24.44 -1.61 -45.35
CA LEU A 12 -23.00 -1.63 -45.56
C LEU A 12 -22.32 -2.00 -44.20
N CYS A 13 -21.91 -3.27 -44.07
CA CYS A 13 -21.05 -3.70 -43.00
C CYS A 13 -19.65 -3.13 -43.22
N LEU A 14 -19.25 -2.14 -42.45
CA LEU A 14 -17.87 -1.75 -42.31
C LEU A 14 -17.19 -2.66 -41.26
N PRO A 15 -16.06 -3.28 -41.55
CA PRO A 15 -15.28 -3.97 -40.54
C PRO A 15 -14.56 -2.93 -39.63
N LEU A 16 -14.78 -3.03 -38.34
CA LEU A 16 -13.95 -2.35 -37.35
C LEU A 16 -12.54 -2.91 -37.44
N ALA A 17 -11.61 -2.11 -37.91
CA ALA A 17 -10.18 -2.39 -37.81
C ALA A 17 -9.74 -2.14 -36.37
N VAL A 18 -9.46 -3.21 -35.66
CA VAL A 18 -8.74 -3.17 -34.38
C VAL A 18 -7.30 -2.79 -34.72
N ALA A 19 -6.92 -1.55 -34.45
CA ALA A 19 -5.55 -1.10 -34.53
C ALA A 19 -4.79 -1.69 -33.35
N ALA A 20 -4.03 -2.75 -33.56
CA ALA A 20 -3.02 -3.18 -32.62
C ALA A 20 -1.92 -2.10 -32.58
N PHE A 21 -1.81 -1.42 -31.45
CA PHE A 21 -0.64 -0.59 -31.16
C PHE A 21 0.56 -1.52 -30.95
N GLN A 22 1.34 -1.68 -31.99
CA GLN A 22 2.67 -2.25 -31.90
C GLN A 22 3.62 -1.15 -31.42
N ALA A 23 4.09 -1.25 -30.19
CA ALA A 23 5.16 -0.41 -29.67
C ALA A 23 6.42 -0.66 -30.54
N CYS A 24 6.87 0.38 -31.23
CA CYS A 24 8.19 0.39 -31.87
C CYS A 24 9.26 0.45 -30.77
N ALA A 25 9.89 -0.68 -30.49
CA ALA A 25 11.18 -0.70 -29.82
C ALA A 25 12.26 -0.22 -30.78
N PRO A 26 13.18 0.67 -30.39
CA PRO A 26 14.36 0.96 -31.18
C PRO A 26 15.30 -0.25 -31.12
N GLY A 27 15.60 -0.82 -32.26
CA GLY A 27 16.56 -1.91 -32.40
C GLY A 27 17.97 -1.47 -32.06
N GLY A 28 18.56 -2.19 -31.12
CA GLY A 28 19.95 -2.16 -30.77
C GLY A 28 20.26 -3.47 -30.08
N THR A 29 20.73 -4.47 -30.83
CA THR A 29 21.27 -5.72 -30.31
C THR A 29 22.60 -5.44 -29.64
N GLU A 30 22.63 -5.37 -28.32
CA GLU A 30 23.79 -5.74 -27.52
C GLU A 30 23.35 -6.82 -26.54
N GLU A 31 23.78 -8.04 -26.80
CA GLU A 31 23.78 -9.14 -25.84
C GLU A 31 24.69 -8.73 -24.68
N LEU A 32 24.10 -8.27 -23.59
CA LEU A 32 24.74 -8.29 -22.28
C LEU A 32 24.00 -9.32 -21.44
N GLY A 33 24.56 -10.50 -21.40
CA GLY A 33 24.24 -11.51 -20.40
C GLY A 33 24.67 -10.99 -19.02
N GLN A 34 23.78 -10.21 -18.39
CA GLN A 34 23.83 -9.93 -16.96
C GLN A 34 22.63 -10.67 -16.37
N ALA A 35 22.88 -11.55 -15.41
CA ALA A 35 21.83 -12.09 -14.57
C ALA A 35 21.02 -10.89 -14.07
N ALA A 36 19.73 -10.85 -14.36
CA ALA A 36 18.83 -9.84 -13.82
C ALA A 36 18.92 -9.98 -12.29
N ASN A 37 19.56 -9.04 -11.64
CA ASN A 37 19.47 -8.91 -10.19
C ASN A 37 18.01 -8.63 -9.87
N ASP A 38 17.47 -9.32 -8.87
CA ASP A 38 16.15 -8.96 -8.36
C ASP A 38 16.16 -7.48 -7.94
N PRO A 39 15.07 -6.75 -8.14
CA PRO A 39 14.98 -5.36 -7.69
C PRO A 39 15.26 -5.25 -6.20
N GLY A 40 15.67 -4.08 -5.75
CA GLY A 40 15.87 -3.79 -4.34
C GLY A 40 14.62 -4.01 -3.51
N ARG A 41 14.82 -4.30 -2.24
CA ARG A 41 13.71 -4.48 -1.30
C ARG A 41 12.89 -3.21 -1.15
N LEU A 42 11.61 -3.38 -0.80
CA LEU A 42 10.76 -2.28 -0.34
C LEU A 42 10.56 -2.41 1.16
N VAL A 43 10.67 -1.27 1.87
CA VAL A 43 10.31 -1.20 3.29
C VAL A 43 9.17 -0.20 3.43
N ILE A 44 7.95 -0.72 3.45
CA ILE A 44 6.70 0.03 3.35
C ILE A 44 6.18 0.29 4.76
N VAL A 45 6.41 1.51 5.29
CA VAL A 45 6.10 1.85 6.68
C VAL A 45 4.74 2.54 6.77
N GLY A 46 3.84 2.01 7.58
CA GLY A 46 2.46 2.53 7.74
C GLY A 46 2.34 3.92 8.35
N GLY A 47 3.42 4.50 8.81
CA GLY A 47 3.45 5.85 9.40
C GLY A 47 3.65 5.85 10.91
N ALA A 48 3.73 7.05 11.52
CA ALA A 48 3.97 7.23 12.95
C ALA A 48 5.09 6.34 13.51
N LEU A 49 6.17 6.16 12.72
CA LEU A 49 7.30 5.31 13.08
C LEU A 49 8.04 5.93 14.26
N GLN A 50 8.12 5.18 15.35
CA GLN A 50 8.84 5.60 16.56
C GLN A 50 10.34 5.44 16.36
N ALA A 51 11.10 6.39 16.89
CA ALA A 51 12.57 6.43 16.70
C ALA A 51 13.31 5.23 17.31
N ASP A 52 12.71 4.53 18.25
CA ASP A 52 13.22 3.35 18.93
C ASP A 52 12.74 2.01 18.33
N ASN A 53 11.97 2.04 17.23
CA ASN A 53 11.55 0.83 16.54
C ASN A 53 12.70 0.22 15.73
N ALA A 54 13.64 -0.40 16.41
CA ALA A 54 14.83 -0.99 15.82
C ALA A 54 14.50 -1.99 14.70
N GLY A 55 13.43 -2.80 14.85
CA GLY A 55 13.07 -3.80 13.84
C GLY A 55 12.80 -3.20 12.46
N VAL A 56 12.16 -2.04 12.39
CA VAL A 56 11.89 -1.36 11.13
C VAL A 56 13.15 -0.68 10.58
N TYR A 57 13.90 0.05 11.42
CA TYR A 57 15.13 0.72 10.96
C TYR A 57 16.20 -0.28 10.55
N ASP A 58 16.39 -1.38 11.28
CA ASP A 58 17.32 -2.45 10.90
C ASP A 58 16.93 -3.10 9.57
N ALA A 59 15.63 -3.24 9.27
CA ALA A 59 15.17 -3.71 7.97
C ALA A 59 15.57 -2.74 6.83
N VAL A 60 15.45 -1.43 7.04
CA VAL A 60 15.90 -0.42 6.06
C VAL A 60 17.41 -0.50 5.87
N VAL A 61 18.16 -0.54 6.96
CA VAL A 61 19.63 -0.52 6.94
C VAL A 61 20.21 -1.78 6.30
N SER A 62 19.68 -2.95 6.66
CA SER A 62 20.14 -4.24 6.14
C SER A 62 19.78 -4.48 4.67
N ALA A 63 18.80 -3.75 4.14
CA ALA A 63 18.39 -3.84 2.75
C ALA A 63 19.17 -2.90 1.79
N ARG A 64 20.12 -2.12 2.29
CA ARG A 64 20.96 -1.22 1.46
C ARG A 64 21.83 -2.03 0.50
N ALA A 65 22.05 -1.49 -0.70
CA ALA A 65 22.93 -2.09 -1.71
C ALA A 65 24.15 -1.23 -1.99
N GLY A 66 25.34 -1.83 -1.79
CA GLY A 66 26.64 -1.15 -1.97
C GLY A 66 27.02 -0.26 -0.81
N ASP A 67 28.11 0.51 -0.99
CA ASP A 67 28.78 1.30 0.05
C ASP A 67 28.32 2.77 0.10
N GLY A 68 27.40 3.18 -0.77
CA GLY A 68 26.86 4.54 -0.82
C GLY A 68 26.04 4.90 0.43
N PRO A 69 25.74 6.18 0.64
CA PRO A 69 24.90 6.62 1.76
C PRO A 69 23.43 6.18 1.57
N LEU A 70 22.69 6.07 2.67
CA LEU A 70 21.23 6.06 2.67
C LEU A 70 20.73 7.49 2.46
N CYS A 71 19.91 7.70 1.44
CA CYS A 71 19.47 9.02 1.02
C CYS A 71 18.05 9.32 1.51
N VAL A 72 17.88 10.38 2.31
CA VAL A 72 16.60 10.85 2.80
C VAL A 72 15.99 11.82 1.80
N VAL A 73 14.76 11.53 1.34
CA VAL A 73 14.03 12.33 0.36
C VAL A 73 12.77 12.89 1.03
N PRO A 74 12.74 14.19 1.40
CA PRO A 74 11.69 14.77 2.23
C PRO A 74 10.54 15.38 1.44
N THR A 75 10.40 15.10 0.15
CA THR A 75 9.49 15.76 -0.81
C THR A 75 8.03 15.80 -0.37
N ALA A 76 7.58 14.80 0.41
CA ALA A 76 6.21 14.76 0.92
C ALA A 76 5.90 15.82 1.96
N SER A 77 6.91 16.29 2.70
CA SER A 77 6.73 17.21 3.83
C SER A 77 6.43 18.63 3.38
N SER A 78 5.58 19.32 4.13
CA SER A 78 5.39 20.77 4.01
C SER A 78 6.54 21.57 4.62
N ASP A 79 7.30 20.94 5.53
CA ASP A 79 8.58 21.43 6.06
C ASP A 79 9.66 20.39 5.75
N ALA A 80 10.11 20.42 4.51
CA ALA A 80 11.06 19.42 3.99
C ALA A 80 12.44 19.48 4.71
N PRO A 81 13.02 20.67 5.04
CA PRO A 81 14.27 20.74 5.78
C PRO A 81 14.18 20.11 7.18
N GLU A 82 13.11 20.37 7.93
CA GLU A 82 12.92 19.81 9.27
C GLU A 82 12.70 18.29 9.21
N ALA A 83 11.83 17.83 8.31
CA ALA A 83 11.57 16.39 8.11
C ALA A 83 12.85 15.64 7.68
N MET A 84 13.66 16.25 6.83
CA MET A 84 14.96 15.73 6.40
C MET A 84 15.93 15.61 7.59
N SER A 85 16.08 16.68 8.36
CA SER A 85 16.97 16.72 9.52
C SER A 85 16.60 15.67 10.56
N GLY A 86 15.32 15.57 10.91
CA GLY A 86 14.82 14.59 11.88
C GLY A 86 15.02 13.14 11.40
N ALA A 87 14.75 12.85 10.13
CA ALA A 87 14.99 11.53 9.57
C ALA A 87 16.48 11.17 9.52
N ILE A 88 17.35 12.10 9.13
CA ILE A 88 18.81 11.91 9.15
C ILE A 88 19.29 11.62 10.56
N GLN A 89 18.85 12.42 11.55
CA GLN A 89 19.24 12.22 12.94
C GLN A 89 18.86 10.81 13.44
N THR A 90 17.65 10.37 13.17
CA THR A 90 17.18 9.05 13.59
C THR A 90 17.93 7.93 12.88
N LEU A 91 18.02 7.99 11.55
CA LEU A 91 18.67 6.94 10.75
C LEU A 91 20.18 6.85 11.03
N THR A 92 20.84 7.96 11.32
CA THR A 92 22.26 7.96 11.69
C THR A 92 22.52 7.12 12.94
N GLY A 93 21.57 7.06 13.88
CA GLY A 93 21.65 6.19 15.05
C GLY A 93 21.72 4.68 14.72
N TYR A 94 21.23 4.28 13.54
CA TYR A 94 21.23 2.89 13.09
C TYR A 94 22.32 2.57 12.06
N VAL A 95 22.70 3.54 11.22
CA VAL A 95 23.67 3.34 10.12
C VAL A 95 25.08 3.75 10.52
N GLY A 96 25.20 4.79 11.33
CA GLY A 96 26.47 5.44 11.70
C GLY A 96 26.68 6.80 11.03
N ASP A 97 27.62 7.56 11.57
CA ASP A 97 27.94 8.92 11.11
C ASP A 97 28.40 8.95 9.64
N GLY A 98 27.90 9.95 8.92
CA GLY A 98 28.29 10.19 7.52
C GLY A 98 27.69 9.20 6.51
N GLN A 99 26.88 8.23 6.97
CA GLN A 99 26.26 7.22 6.12
C GLN A 99 24.82 7.57 5.73
N VAL A 100 24.27 8.69 6.20
CA VAL A 100 22.94 9.19 5.85
C VAL A 100 23.07 10.61 5.32
N VAL A 101 22.50 10.87 4.15
CA VAL A 101 22.49 12.20 3.52
C VAL A 101 21.09 12.60 3.12
N GLY A 102 20.83 13.90 3.03
CA GLY A 102 19.55 14.42 2.57
C GLY A 102 19.63 14.88 1.12
N ILE A 103 18.62 14.54 0.33
CA ILE A 103 18.45 15.05 -1.04
C ILE A 103 17.18 15.89 -1.07
N LEU A 104 17.35 17.20 -1.03
CA LEU A 104 16.25 18.16 -0.96
C LEU A 104 15.69 18.43 -2.36
N ILE A 105 14.58 17.76 -2.70
CA ILE A 105 13.77 18.01 -3.90
C ILE A 105 12.35 18.28 -3.40
N THR A 106 11.78 19.44 -3.73
CA THR A 106 10.49 19.87 -3.15
C THR A 106 9.56 20.46 -4.23
N THR A 107 8.30 20.64 -3.87
CA THR A 107 7.32 21.32 -4.73
C THR A 107 7.61 22.81 -4.92
N GLU A 108 8.39 23.42 -4.03
CA GLU A 108 8.83 24.80 -4.12
C GLU A 108 9.98 24.99 -5.13
N ASP A 109 10.75 23.92 -5.39
CA ASP A 109 11.80 23.89 -6.41
C ASP A 109 11.79 22.56 -7.18
N PRO A 110 10.75 22.28 -7.99
CA PRO A 110 10.61 21.03 -8.71
C PRO A 110 11.67 20.87 -9.82
N ALA A 111 12.31 21.96 -10.25
CA ALA A 111 13.36 21.94 -11.28
C ALA A 111 14.57 21.10 -10.84
N ARG A 112 14.81 20.97 -9.53
CA ARG A 112 15.86 20.08 -8.98
C ARG A 112 15.69 18.61 -9.38
N ALA A 113 14.48 18.17 -9.70
CA ALA A 113 14.26 16.82 -10.23
C ALA A 113 14.84 16.58 -11.63
N GLN A 114 15.29 17.65 -12.31
CA GLN A 114 16.00 17.60 -13.60
C GLN A 114 17.47 18.03 -13.49
N ASP A 115 17.93 18.44 -12.31
CA ASP A 115 19.31 18.92 -12.08
C ASP A 115 20.31 17.74 -12.15
N PRO A 116 21.29 17.77 -13.05
CA PRO A 116 22.28 16.71 -13.18
C PRO A 116 23.09 16.44 -11.89
N SER A 117 23.30 17.44 -11.03
CA SER A 117 24.00 17.24 -9.76
C SER A 117 23.16 16.42 -8.80
N VAL A 118 21.84 16.68 -8.72
CA VAL A 118 20.89 15.91 -7.91
C VAL A 118 20.74 14.49 -8.44
N VAL A 119 20.70 14.32 -9.75
CA VAL A 119 20.67 12.99 -10.40
C VAL A 119 21.91 12.18 -10.01
N SER A 120 23.10 12.81 -10.08
CA SER A 120 24.34 12.15 -9.69
C SER A 120 24.39 11.77 -8.19
N GLU A 121 23.81 12.62 -7.31
CA GLU A 121 23.65 12.27 -5.88
C GLU A 121 22.76 11.04 -5.71
N LEU A 122 21.60 10.97 -6.41
CA LEU A 122 20.69 9.82 -6.37
C LEU A 122 21.35 8.53 -6.89
N GLU A 123 22.14 8.63 -7.96
CA GLU A 123 22.89 7.49 -8.52
C GLU A 123 23.92 6.93 -7.54
N GLY A 124 24.42 7.75 -6.61
CA GLY A 124 25.35 7.34 -5.56
C GLY A 124 24.71 6.67 -4.33
N CYS A 125 23.36 6.67 -4.21
CA CYS A 125 22.69 6.16 -3.01
C CYS A 125 22.68 4.62 -2.93
N SER A 126 22.89 4.07 -1.73
CA SER A 126 22.71 2.66 -1.43
C SER A 126 21.25 2.29 -1.12
N GLY A 127 20.40 3.28 -0.94
CA GLY A 127 18.98 3.19 -0.67
C GLY A 127 18.36 4.55 -0.45
N PHE A 128 17.02 4.57 -0.42
CA PHE A 128 16.22 5.78 -0.29
C PHE A 128 15.24 5.65 0.86
N TYR A 129 15.07 6.72 1.64
CA TYR A 129 14.06 6.83 2.68
C TYR A 129 13.19 8.06 2.42
N PHE A 130 11.93 7.85 2.02
CA PHE A 130 10.95 8.90 1.81
C PHE A 130 10.21 9.22 3.11
N THR A 131 10.20 10.49 3.50
CA THR A 131 9.49 10.94 4.70
C THR A 131 7.97 10.97 4.50
N GLY A 132 7.23 11.11 5.62
CA GLY A 132 5.79 11.33 5.59
C GLY A 132 5.39 12.76 5.17
N GLY A 133 4.09 12.94 4.94
CA GLY A 133 3.48 14.20 4.52
C GLY A 133 2.33 13.98 3.54
N SER A 134 2.39 14.60 2.36
CA SER A 134 1.45 14.39 1.26
C SER A 134 2.11 13.64 0.11
N GLN A 135 1.59 12.46 -0.22
CA GLN A 135 2.07 11.66 -1.34
C GLN A 135 1.90 12.36 -2.69
N SER A 136 0.91 13.24 -2.82
CA SER A 136 0.71 14.03 -4.03
C SER A 136 1.91 14.94 -4.34
N ARG A 137 2.56 15.51 -3.31
CA ARG A 137 3.79 16.32 -3.51
C ARG A 137 4.92 15.51 -4.13
N ILE A 138 5.07 14.25 -3.77
CA ILE A 138 6.07 13.36 -4.38
C ILE A 138 5.78 13.20 -5.87
N LEU A 139 4.52 12.91 -6.23
CA LEU A 139 4.13 12.70 -7.62
C LEU A 139 4.27 13.98 -8.45
N ASP A 140 3.84 15.12 -7.90
CA ASP A 140 3.91 16.42 -8.57
C ASP A 140 5.37 16.80 -8.91
N VAL A 141 6.35 16.28 -8.18
CA VAL A 141 7.78 16.53 -8.41
C VAL A 141 8.43 15.44 -9.26
N PHE A 142 8.21 14.17 -8.97
CA PHE A 142 8.90 13.07 -9.64
C PHE A 142 8.21 12.62 -10.93
N LEU A 143 6.87 12.76 -11.00
CA LEU A 143 6.02 12.36 -12.13
C LEU A 143 5.04 13.48 -12.53
N PRO A 144 5.52 14.70 -12.81
CA PRO A 144 4.64 15.82 -13.16
C PRO A 144 3.79 15.49 -14.39
N ALA A 145 2.47 15.55 -14.25
CA ALA A 145 1.50 15.21 -15.31
C ALA A 145 1.69 13.79 -15.92
N GLY A 146 2.29 12.86 -15.15
CA GLY A 146 2.59 11.49 -15.59
C GLY A 146 3.94 11.33 -16.32
N ASP A 147 4.67 12.42 -16.57
CA ASP A 147 5.98 12.36 -17.20
C ASP A 147 7.08 12.07 -16.17
N THR A 148 8.02 11.17 -16.50
CA THR A 148 9.13 10.82 -15.62
C THR A 148 10.22 11.90 -15.65
N THR A 149 10.65 12.37 -14.46
CA THR A 149 11.82 13.24 -14.32
C THR A 149 13.14 12.47 -14.38
N ALA A 150 14.27 13.18 -14.51
CA ALA A 150 15.59 12.57 -14.44
C ALA A 150 15.85 11.95 -13.04
N ALA A 151 15.42 12.61 -11.97
CA ALA A 151 15.50 12.11 -10.62
C ALA A 151 14.70 10.80 -10.42
N TYR A 152 13.47 10.73 -10.97
CA TYR A 152 12.68 9.48 -10.94
C TYR A 152 13.42 8.35 -11.64
N ARG A 153 13.96 8.59 -12.84
CA ARG A 153 14.69 7.55 -13.59
C ARG A 153 15.94 7.06 -12.87
N ALA A 154 16.71 7.96 -12.26
CA ALA A 154 17.87 7.59 -11.46
C ALA A 154 17.49 6.72 -10.25
N LEU A 155 16.46 7.11 -9.50
CA LEU A 155 15.93 6.37 -8.37
C LEU A 155 15.40 4.99 -8.79
N TRP A 156 14.63 4.92 -9.87
CA TRP A 156 14.12 3.68 -10.45
C TRP A 156 15.25 2.73 -10.86
N GLN A 157 16.27 3.26 -11.55
CA GLN A 157 17.44 2.48 -11.96
C GLN A 157 18.19 1.92 -10.74
N ARG A 158 18.44 2.77 -9.73
CA ARG A 158 19.11 2.32 -8.50
C ARG A 158 18.32 1.21 -7.78
N TRP A 159 16.99 1.31 -7.74
CA TRP A 159 16.15 0.24 -7.22
C TRP A 159 16.28 -1.04 -8.04
N GLN A 160 16.26 -0.97 -9.36
CA GLN A 160 16.50 -2.12 -10.24
C GLN A 160 17.90 -2.75 -10.03
N GLU A 161 18.86 -1.97 -9.56
CA GLU A 161 20.22 -2.42 -9.23
C GLU A 161 20.35 -2.93 -7.78
N GLY A 162 19.24 -3.04 -7.05
CA GLY A 162 19.17 -3.60 -5.70
C GLY A 162 19.12 -2.60 -4.55
N ALA A 163 19.11 -1.28 -4.80
CA ALA A 163 18.98 -0.28 -3.74
C ALA A 163 17.60 -0.36 -3.06
N VAL A 164 17.54 -0.30 -1.73
CA VAL A 164 16.27 -0.31 -1.02
C VAL A 164 15.48 0.98 -1.27
N VAL A 165 14.16 0.84 -1.45
CA VAL A 165 13.22 1.96 -1.35
C VAL A 165 12.41 1.79 -0.07
N ALA A 166 12.62 2.69 0.87
CA ALA A 166 11.90 2.75 2.13
C ALA A 166 11.07 4.04 2.18
N GLY A 167 9.95 4.02 2.87
CA GLY A 167 9.15 5.23 3.04
C GLY A 167 8.07 5.07 4.09
N SER A 168 7.80 6.17 4.80
CA SER A 168 6.83 6.22 5.87
C SER A 168 5.60 7.04 5.46
N SER A 169 4.40 6.55 5.78
CA SER A 169 3.14 7.25 5.52
C SER A 169 2.98 7.61 4.03
N ALA A 170 3.08 8.88 3.65
CA ALA A 170 3.06 9.32 2.26
C ALA A 170 4.15 8.65 1.41
N GLY A 171 5.35 8.45 1.99
CA GLY A 171 6.46 7.75 1.35
C GLY A 171 6.19 6.24 1.15
N ALA A 172 5.28 5.65 1.91
CA ALA A 172 4.79 4.29 1.66
C ALA A 172 3.71 4.28 0.57
N ALA A 173 2.73 5.17 0.69
CA ALA A 173 1.59 5.22 -0.25
C ALA A 173 2.02 5.40 -1.71
N MET A 174 3.05 6.23 -1.96
CA MET A 174 3.55 6.50 -3.32
C MET A 174 4.15 5.27 -4.01
N MET A 175 4.48 4.20 -3.27
CA MET A 175 5.13 3.02 -3.86
C MET A 175 4.18 2.21 -4.73
N SER A 176 2.87 2.27 -4.52
CA SER A 176 1.89 1.61 -5.38
C SER A 176 1.94 2.12 -6.82
N ARG A 177 1.55 1.27 -7.77
CA ARG A 177 1.33 1.69 -9.17
C ARG A 177 0.12 2.62 -9.28
N LEU A 178 -0.99 2.27 -8.63
CA LEU A 178 -2.10 3.17 -8.36
C LEU A 178 -2.17 3.37 -6.86
N MET A 179 -2.31 4.60 -6.39
CA MET A 179 -2.30 4.91 -4.97
C MET A 179 -3.56 5.62 -4.50
N ILE A 180 -3.97 5.34 -3.28
CA ILE A 180 -4.99 6.10 -2.58
C ILE A 180 -4.39 7.44 -2.15
N SER A 181 -4.89 8.54 -2.73
CA SER A 181 -4.40 9.89 -2.44
C SER A 181 -5.28 10.67 -1.45
N GLY A 182 -6.53 10.24 -1.24
CA GLY A 182 -7.48 10.89 -0.34
C GLY A 182 -8.72 10.05 -0.08
N GLY A 183 -9.66 10.62 0.68
CA GLY A 183 -10.92 10.01 1.08
C GLY A 183 -10.86 9.21 2.38
N SER A 184 -12.00 9.12 3.05
CA SER A 184 -12.22 8.34 4.26
C SER A 184 -12.95 7.02 3.97
N SER A 185 -13.01 6.12 4.95
CA SER A 185 -13.81 4.89 4.84
C SER A 185 -15.30 5.17 4.71
N SER A 186 -15.81 6.18 5.42
CA SER A 186 -17.22 6.58 5.35
C SER A 186 -17.59 7.15 3.98
N GLU A 187 -16.72 8.01 3.41
CA GLU A 187 -16.88 8.54 2.05
C GLU A 187 -16.81 7.42 1.02
N ALA A 188 -15.88 6.49 1.15
CA ALA A 188 -15.76 5.34 0.26
C ALA A 188 -17.06 4.51 0.19
N VAL A 189 -17.62 4.17 1.35
CA VAL A 189 -18.84 3.36 1.42
C VAL A 189 -20.05 4.12 0.91
N SER A 190 -20.08 5.45 1.05
CA SER A 190 -21.18 6.31 0.63
C SER A 190 -21.13 6.68 -0.85
N TYR A 191 -19.95 6.99 -1.36
CA TYR A 191 -19.75 7.61 -2.68
C TYR A 191 -18.84 6.81 -3.62
N GLY A 192 -18.06 5.85 -3.10
CA GLY A 192 -17.13 5.02 -3.88
C GLY A 192 -15.83 5.73 -4.25
N ILE A 193 -15.42 5.57 -5.50
CA ILE A 193 -14.23 6.23 -6.04
C ILE A 193 -14.64 7.59 -6.62
N ALA A 194 -13.96 8.65 -6.21
CA ALA A 194 -14.18 10.00 -6.72
C ALA A 194 -13.82 10.08 -8.21
N ALA A 195 -14.67 10.70 -9.01
CA ALA A 195 -14.41 10.93 -10.43
C ALA A 195 -13.44 12.10 -10.68
N GLY A 196 -13.23 12.96 -9.67
CA GLY A 196 -12.33 14.12 -9.72
C GLY A 196 -11.79 14.52 -8.36
N GLY A 197 -10.79 15.40 -8.35
CA GLY A 197 -10.01 15.71 -7.13
C GLY A 197 -10.76 16.39 -5.99
N ASP A 198 -11.89 17.04 -6.24
CA ASP A 198 -12.70 17.76 -5.23
C ASP A 198 -14.03 17.06 -4.93
N GLU A 199 -14.25 15.84 -5.45
CA GLU A 199 -15.47 15.08 -5.20
C GLU A 199 -15.33 14.20 -3.97
N ASP A 200 -16.45 13.92 -3.31
CA ASP A 200 -16.53 12.99 -2.21
C ASP A 200 -16.20 11.56 -2.68
N GLY A 201 -15.54 10.78 -1.83
CA GLY A 201 -15.14 9.42 -2.13
C GLY A 201 -13.62 9.20 -2.06
N VAL A 202 -13.19 8.03 -2.47
CA VAL A 202 -11.76 7.69 -2.50
C VAL A 202 -11.11 8.28 -3.75
N GLN A 203 -10.05 9.03 -3.53
CA GLN A 203 -9.26 9.60 -4.60
C GLN A 203 -8.12 8.66 -4.97
N ILE A 204 -8.02 8.29 -6.25
CA ILE A 204 -6.97 7.43 -6.81
C ILE A 204 -6.11 8.25 -7.77
N ARG A 205 -4.80 8.07 -7.67
CA ARG A 205 -3.80 8.64 -8.61
C ARG A 205 -2.79 7.57 -9.02
N GLU A 206 -2.07 7.80 -10.10
CA GLU A 206 -0.84 7.06 -10.37
C GLU A 206 0.13 7.25 -9.20
N GLY A 207 0.85 6.17 -8.85
CA GLY A 207 1.95 6.19 -7.91
C GLY A 207 3.29 6.04 -8.62
N MET A 208 4.35 5.78 -7.87
CA MET A 208 5.69 5.60 -8.46
C MET A 208 5.91 4.19 -9.03
N GLY A 209 5.00 3.24 -8.80
CA GLY A 209 4.97 1.95 -9.50
C GLY A 209 5.95 0.90 -9.00
N PHE A 210 6.55 1.06 -7.84
CA PHE A 210 7.45 0.05 -7.26
C PHE A 210 6.70 -1.22 -6.82
N PHE A 211 5.39 -1.11 -6.57
CA PHE A 211 4.57 -2.17 -6.02
C PHE A 211 3.18 -2.21 -6.68
N GLU A 212 2.74 -3.39 -7.13
CA GLU A 212 1.46 -3.52 -7.85
C GLU A 212 0.22 -3.41 -6.95
N PRO A 213 0.16 -4.03 -5.73
CA PRO A 213 -1.00 -3.91 -4.88
C PRO A 213 -1.28 -2.47 -4.44
N LEU A 214 -2.56 -2.18 -4.14
CA LEU A 214 -2.93 -0.94 -3.47
C LEU A 214 -2.35 -0.91 -2.06
N LEU A 215 -1.64 0.17 -1.72
CA LEU A 215 -1.13 0.41 -0.38
C LEU A 215 -1.99 1.45 0.32
N ASP A 216 -2.33 1.15 1.57
CA ASP A 216 -2.89 2.14 2.48
C ASP A 216 -2.11 2.13 3.81
N GLN A 217 -1.93 3.29 4.41
CA GLN A 217 -1.06 3.51 5.56
C GLN A 217 -1.86 4.09 6.74
N HIS A 218 -1.30 4.09 7.95
CA HIS A 218 -2.01 4.40 9.20
C HIS A 218 -3.32 3.63 9.33
N PHE A 219 -3.30 2.39 8.91
CA PHE A 219 -4.49 1.70 8.43
C PHE A 219 -5.53 1.45 9.53
N LEU A 220 -5.15 0.68 10.56
CA LEU A 220 -6.01 0.37 11.69
C LEU A 220 -6.19 1.59 12.60
N ALA A 221 -5.12 2.35 12.79
CA ALA A 221 -5.12 3.55 13.62
C ALA A 221 -6.05 4.67 13.10
N ARG A 222 -6.40 4.66 11.81
CA ARG A 222 -7.31 5.64 11.21
C ARG A 222 -8.56 5.01 10.59
N GLY A 223 -8.87 3.74 10.92
CA GLY A 223 -10.08 3.06 10.49
C GLY A 223 -10.27 2.98 8.98
N ARG A 224 -9.20 2.69 8.22
CA ARG A 224 -9.16 2.80 6.76
C ARG A 224 -9.69 1.58 6.01
N ILE A 225 -10.22 0.59 6.71
CA ILE A 225 -10.69 -0.66 6.11
C ILE A 225 -11.74 -0.44 5.02
N GLY A 226 -12.70 0.47 5.22
CA GLY A 226 -13.78 0.73 4.25
C GLY A 226 -13.25 1.26 2.91
N ARG A 227 -12.28 2.21 2.94
CA ARG A 227 -11.76 2.77 1.69
C ARG A 227 -10.90 1.77 0.91
N LEU A 228 -10.14 0.92 1.59
CA LEU A 228 -9.37 -0.12 0.92
C LEU A 228 -10.28 -1.20 0.33
N LEU A 229 -11.31 -1.66 1.07
CA LEU A 229 -12.32 -2.60 0.58
C LEU A 229 -13.01 -2.06 -0.68
N VAL A 230 -13.52 -0.82 -0.62
CA VAL A 230 -14.20 -0.20 -1.76
C VAL A 230 -13.26 -0.05 -2.95
N SER A 231 -11.99 0.28 -2.74
CA SER A 231 -11.01 0.39 -3.83
C SER A 231 -10.74 -0.97 -4.49
N VAL A 232 -10.50 -2.00 -3.69
CA VAL A 232 -10.15 -3.35 -4.20
C VAL A 232 -11.29 -4.01 -5.00
N ILE A 233 -12.55 -3.67 -4.70
CA ILE A 233 -13.69 -4.23 -5.44
C ILE A 233 -13.98 -3.53 -6.77
N GLN A 234 -13.26 -2.47 -7.14
CA GLN A 234 -13.42 -1.82 -8.45
C GLN A 234 -12.71 -2.63 -9.55
N GLU A 235 -13.35 -2.70 -10.73
CA GLU A 235 -12.81 -3.50 -11.85
C GLU A 235 -11.53 -2.93 -12.45
N GLU A 236 -11.35 -1.60 -12.38
CA GLU A 236 -10.22 -0.89 -13.00
C GLU A 236 -9.04 -0.69 -12.04
N LEU A 237 -9.19 -1.07 -10.77
CA LEU A 237 -8.15 -0.95 -9.75
C LEU A 237 -7.53 -2.32 -9.44
N PRO A 238 -6.36 -2.36 -8.80
CA PRO A 238 -5.78 -3.61 -8.31
C PRO A 238 -6.75 -4.34 -7.37
N ASP A 239 -6.92 -5.63 -7.60
CA ASP A 239 -7.79 -6.52 -6.81
C ASP A 239 -7.14 -7.01 -5.51
N VAL A 240 -5.95 -6.52 -5.19
CA VAL A 240 -5.22 -6.77 -3.94
C VAL A 240 -4.89 -5.45 -3.28
N GLY A 241 -5.20 -5.36 -2.00
CA GLY A 241 -4.88 -4.21 -1.15
C GLY A 241 -4.17 -4.63 0.14
N LEU A 242 -3.18 -3.84 0.55
CA LEU A 242 -2.43 -4.04 1.79
C LEU A 242 -2.52 -2.78 2.65
N GLY A 243 -3.13 -2.92 3.81
CA GLY A 243 -3.26 -1.86 4.80
C GLY A 243 -2.22 -1.99 5.90
N ILE A 244 -1.20 -1.14 5.90
CA ILE A 244 -0.10 -1.18 6.88
C ILE A 244 -0.41 -0.21 8.01
N ASP A 245 -0.37 -0.69 9.26
CA ASP A 245 -0.67 0.14 10.41
C ASP A 245 0.52 0.96 10.90
N GLU A 246 0.25 1.89 11.82
CA GLU A 246 1.25 2.77 12.44
C GLU A 246 2.36 1.96 13.13
N ASN A 247 3.56 2.53 13.15
CA ASN A 247 4.76 1.94 13.77
C ASN A 247 5.06 0.49 13.32
N THR A 248 4.66 0.17 12.07
CA THR A 248 4.75 -1.16 11.46
C THR A 248 5.21 -1.02 10.02
N ALA A 249 5.97 -1.98 9.53
CA ALA A 249 6.39 -2.03 8.14
C ALA A 249 6.15 -3.40 7.52
N LEU A 250 5.92 -3.41 6.22
CA LEU A 250 5.98 -4.58 5.35
C LEU A 250 7.30 -4.54 4.59
N VAL A 251 8.17 -5.52 4.84
CA VAL A 251 9.47 -5.66 4.17
C VAL A 251 9.31 -6.65 3.02
N VAL A 252 9.31 -6.12 1.80
CA VAL A 252 9.09 -6.90 0.58
C VAL A 252 10.43 -7.32 -0.03
N ASP A 253 10.56 -8.62 -0.31
CA ASP A 253 11.70 -9.25 -0.95
C ASP A 253 11.20 -10.28 -1.99
N GLY A 254 11.18 -9.91 -3.25
CA GLY A 254 10.54 -10.69 -4.31
C GLY A 254 9.05 -10.96 -4.03
N ASP A 255 8.67 -12.22 -4.03
CA ASP A 255 7.28 -12.67 -3.77
C ASP A 255 6.97 -12.85 -2.26
N SER A 256 7.88 -12.49 -1.38
CA SER A 256 7.73 -12.65 0.08
C SER A 256 7.75 -11.31 0.78
N ALA A 257 6.92 -11.15 1.80
CA ALA A 257 6.91 -9.94 2.60
C ALA A 257 6.82 -10.26 4.10
N LEU A 258 7.74 -9.70 4.89
CA LEU A 258 7.81 -9.86 6.34
C LEU A 258 7.16 -8.65 7.03
N VAL A 259 6.29 -8.90 7.99
CA VAL A 259 5.73 -7.86 8.85
C VAL A 259 6.67 -7.61 10.03
N VAL A 260 7.13 -6.36 10.20
CA VAL A 260 7.98 -5.94 11.32
C VAL A 260 7.39 -4.73 12.02
N GLY A 261 7.59 -4.62 13.32
CA GLY A 261 7.14 -3.47 14.11
C GLY A 261 6.10 -3.81 15.16
N ALA A 262 5.19 -2.88 15.47
CA ALA A 262 4.34 -2.94 16.66
C ALA A 262 2.94 -3.52 16.42
N SER A 263 2.40 -3.41 15.21
CA SER A 263 1.04 -3.79 14.86
C SER A 263 1.02 -4.84 13.74
N GLY A 264 0.22 -4.64 12.71
CA GLY A 264 0.04 -5.61 11.64
C GLY A 264 -0.26 -5.00 10.28
N VAL A 265 -0.47 -5.90 9.33
CA VAL A 265 -0.86 -5.60 7.95
C VAL A 265 -2.17 -6.32 7.67
N VAL A 266 -3.17 -5.58 7.21
CA VAL A 266 -4.43 -6.14 6.71
C VAL A 266 -4.27 -6.44 5.22
N VAL A 267 -4.50 -7.68 4.84
CA VAL A 267 -4.46 -8.17 3.46
C VAL A 267 -5.90 -8.26 2.97
N VAL A 268 -6.22 -7.53 1.90
CA VAL A 268 -7.54 -7.55 1.24
C VAL A 268 -7.38 -8.18 -0.13
N ASP A 269 -8.03 -9.31 -0.34
CA ASP A 269 -8.00 -10.10 -1.58
C ASP A 269 -9.37 -10.06 -2.26
N GLY A 270 -9.49 -9.29 -3.32
CA GLY A 270 -10.68 -9.14 -4.15
C GLY A 270 -10.69 -10.01 -5.41
N ARG A 271 -9.70 -10.89 -5.62
CA ARG A 271 -9.57 -11.70 -6.84
C ARG A 271 -10.77 -12.62 -7.11
N ALA A 272 -11.48 -13.02 -6.05
CA ALA A 272 -12.68 -13.85 -6.15
C ALA A 272 -13.99 -13.10 -5.83
N VAL A 273 -13.94 -11.77 -5.80
CA VAL A 273 -15.07 -10.93 -5.41
C VAL A 273 -16.30 -11.12 -6.30
N VAL A 274 -17.45 -11.14 -5.67
CA VAL A 274 -18.77 -11.13 -6.36
C VAL A 274 -19.37 -9.74 -6.21
N ARG A 275 -19.34 -8.96 -7.28
CA ARG A 275 -19.86 -7.58 -7.30
C ARG A 275 -21.38 -7.59 -7.39
N ALA A 276 -22.03 -6.81 -6.51
CA ALA A 276 -23.50 -6.72 -6.39
C ALA A 276 -24.05 -5.34 -6.77
N GLY A 277 -23.19 -4.42 -7.17
CA GLY A 277 -23.53 -3.05 -7.57
C GLY A 277 -22.39 -2.08 -7.27
N PRO A 278 -22.59 -0.78 -7.47
CA PRO A 278 -21.60 0.22 -7.08
C PRO A 278 -21.30 0.09 -5.59
N HIS A 279 -20.02 0.00 -5.24
CA HIS A 279 -19.51 -0.07 -3.86
C HIS A 279 -20.10 -1.22 -3.01
N ARG A 280 -20.63 -2.27 -3.65
CA ARG A 280 -21.23 -3.44 -2.99
C ARG A 280 -20.66 -4.72 -3.58
N ALA A 281 -20.18 -5.57 -2.69
CA ALA A 281 -19.59 -6.85 -3.09
C ALA A 281 -19.69 -7.87 -1.95
N SER A 282 -19.54 -9.13 -2.29
CA SER A 282 -19.37 -10.23 -1.36
C SER A 282 -18.15 -11.06 -1.74
N GLU A 283 -17.77 -11.99 -0.88
CA GLU A 283 -16.64 -12.91 -1.07
C GLU A 283 -15.27 -12.20 -1.10
N VAL A 284 -15.14 -10.97 -0.54
CA VAL A 284 -13.84 -10.35 -0.34
C VAL A 284 -13.13 -11.09 0.80
N ARG A 285 -11.93 -11.60 0.54
CA ARG A 285 -11.13 -12.27 1.57
C ARG A 285 -10.25 -11.27 2.29
N VAL A 286 -10.27 -11.32 3.61
CA VAL A 286 -9.45 -10.44 4.45
C VAL A 286 -8.65 -11.30 5.42
N SER A 287 -7.39 -10.98 5.61
CA SER A 287 -6.52 -11.58 6.62
C SER A 287 -5.72 -10.50 7.34
N LEU A 288 -5.38 -10.75 8.59
CA LEU A 288 -4.50 -9.90 9.39
C LEU A 288 -3.19 -10.65 9.65
N ALA A 289 -2.10 -10.08 9.19
CA ALA A 289 -0.74 -10.54 9.46
C ALA A 289 -0.12 -9.65 10.54
N GLY A 290 0.18 -10.22 11.70
CA GLY A 290 0.83 -9.51 12.79
C GLY A 290 2.35 -9.52 12.68
N ALA A 291 3.03 -8.72 13.50
CA ALA A 291 4.49 -8.67 13.51
C ALA A 291 5.14 -10.06 13.59
N GLY A 292 6.15 -10.29 12.79
CA GLY A 292 6.87 -11.55 12.62
C GLY A 292 6.26 -12.48 11.56
N ASP A 293 5.05 -12.25 11.07
CA ASP A 293 4.44 -13.09 10.02
C ASP A 293 5.04 -12.80 8.64
N VAL A 294 5.00 -13.81 7.79
CA VAL A 294 5.41 -13.72 6.39
C VAL A 294 4.20 -13.88 5.48
N LEU A 295 3.98 -12.91 4.63
CA LEU A 295 2.98 -12.92 3.57
C LEU A 295 3.62 -13.41 2.26
N ASP A 296 3.04 -14.41 1.63
CA ASP A 296 3.32 -14.78 0.25
C ASP A 296 2.48 -13.88 -0.67
N LEU A 297 3.13 -13.02 -1.46
CA LEU A 297 2.46 -12.00 -2.28
C LEU A 297 1.71 -12.57 -3.50
N ARG A 298 1.99 -13.81 -3.91
CA ARG A 298 1.29 -14.46 -5.03
C ARG A 298 0.01 -15.14 -4.57
N THR A 299 0.10 -15.88 -3.45
CA THR A 299 -1.03 -16.64 -2.91
C THR A 299 -1.86 -15.85 -1.93
N LEU A 300 -1.28 -14.79 -1.32
CA LEU A 300 -1.79 -14.00 -0.20
C LEU A 300 -1.99 -14.83 1.08
N GLU A 301 -1.27 -15.94 1.19
CA GLU A 301 -1.25 -16.73 2.40
C GLU A 301 -0.34 -16.10 3.45
N VAL A 302 -0.88 -15.95 4.66
CA VAL A 302 -0.14 -15.50 5.83
C VAL A 302 0.46 -16.70 6.55
N ARG A 303 1.77 -16.82 6.52
CA ARG A 303 2.52 -17.82 7.29
C ARG A 303 2.89 -17.23 8.65
N ARG A 304 2.23 -17.70 9.67
CA ARG A 304 2.47 -17.26 11.05
C ARG A 304 3.81 -17.76 11.54
N GLN A 305 4.57 -16.87 12.12
CA GLN A 305 5.90 -17.15 12.63
C GLN A 305 6.04 -16.72 14.11
N GLY A 306 7.02 -17.31 14.79
CA GLY A 306 7.33 -16.96 16.17
C GLY A 306 6.44 -17.64 17.21
N ALA A 307 6.56 -17.19 18.44
CA ALA A 307 5.88 -17.78 19.62
C ALA A 307 4.46 -17.21 19.79
N LYS A 308 3.64 -17.24 18.72
CA LYS A 308 2.23 -16.85 18.82
C LYS A 308 1.40 -17.98 19.39
N THR A 309 0.56 -17.69 20.38
CA THR A 309 -0.39 -18.64 20.96
C THR A 309 -1.75 -18.50 20.30
N ALA A 310 -2.47 -19.61 20.14
CA ALA A 310 -3.85 -19.57 19.66
C ALA A 310 -4.70 -18.68 20.58
N VAL A 311 -5.59 -17.90 19.98
CA VAL A 311 -6.56 -17.09 20.74
C VAL A 311 -7.52 -18.05 21.44
N ALA A 312 -7.72 -17.85 22.75
CA ALA A 312 -8.64 -18.64 23.53
C ALA A 312 -10.09 -18.21 23.24
N ILE A 313 -10.94 -19.18 22.92
CA ILE A 313 -12.38 -18.93 22.68
C ILE A 313 -13.08 -18.80 24.03
N SER A 314 -13.96 -17.83 24.17
CA SER A 314 -14.85 -17.59 25.30
C SER A 314 -16.32 -17.64 24.85
N ASP A 315 -17.22 -17.77 25.83
CA ASP A 315 -18.69 -17.72 25.58
C ASP A 315 -19.22 -16.28 25.37
N ALA A 316 -18.34 -15.28 25.25
CA ALA A 316 -18.72 -13.92 24.98
C ALA A 316 -19.19 -13.74 23.53
N SER A 317 -20.25 -12.95 23.34
CA SER A 317 -20.71 -12.54 22.03
C SER A 317 -19.88 -11.36 21.52
N VAL A 318 -19.77 -11.25 20.20
CA VAL A 318 -19.11 -10.11 19.55
C VAL A 318 -20.00 -8.88 19.68
N GLU A 319 -19.46 -7.81 20.25
CA GLU A 319 -20.14 -6.52 20.28
C GLU A 319 -19.79 -5.74 19.01
N SER A 320 -20.82 -5.26 18.30
CA SER A 320 -20.62 -4.40 17.14
C SER A 320 -20.13 -3.02 17.59
N PRO A 321 -19.04 -2.49 17.01
CA PRO A 321 -18.60 -1.14 17.33
C PRO A 321 -19.64 -0.11 16.89
N GLU A 322 -19.78 1.00 17.64
CA GLU A 322 -20.65 2.11 17.29
C GLU A 322 -20.20 2.76 15.95
N ASP A 323 -18.90 2.91 15.75
CA ASP A 323 -18.27 3.32 14.51
C ASP A 323 -17.16 2.34 14.11
N PRO A 324 -17.40 1.48 13.08
CA PRO A 324 -16.43 0.50 12.62
C PRO A 324 -15.20 1.11 11.93
N PHE A 325 -15.26 2.40 11.60
CA PHE A 325 -14.16 3.16 11.01
C PHE A 325 -13.45 4.07 12.02
N SER A 326 -13.77 3.95 13.30
CA SER A 326 -12.99 4.59 14.35
C SER A 326 -11.64 3.91 14.54
N ARG A 327 -10.77 4.56 15.31
CA ARG A 327 -9.42 4.10 15.59
C ARG A 327 -9.43 2.66 16.14
N TRP A 328 -8.74 1.75 15.42
CA TRP A 328 -8.60 0.32 15.74
C TRP A 328 -9.90 -0.48 15.88
N ALA A 329 -11.07 0.08 15.58
CA ALA A 329 -12.34 -0.64 15.72
C ALA A 329 -12.36 -1.96 14.95
N PHE A 330 -11.83 -1.97 13.73
CA PHE A 330 -11.73 -3.22 12.94
C PHE A 330 -10.82 -4.25 13.60
N LEU A 331 -9.70 -3.85 14.19
CA LEU A 331 -8.79 -4.76 14.90
C LEU A 331 -9.45 -5.38 16.13
N HIS A 332 -10.14 -4.54 16.94
CA HIS A 332 -10.87 -5.03 18.11
C HIS A 332 -11.96 -6.01 17.70
N LEU A 333 -12.74 -5.65 16.68
CA LEU A 333 -13.78 -6.54 16.15
C LEU A 333 -13.22 -7.90 15.71
N VAL A 334 -12.11 -7.92 14.98
CA VAL A 334 -11.44 -9.16 14.56
C VAL A 334 -10.92 -9.94 15.76
N ALA A 335 -10.39 -9.26 16.77
CA ALA A 335 -9.91 -9.89 17.99
C ALA A 335 -11.07 -10.52 18.81
N ASP A 336 -12.18 -9.79 18.94
CA ASP A 336 -13.36 -10.24 19.66
C ASP A 336 -14.03 -11.42 18.92
N LEU A 337 -14.14 -11.34 17.60
CA LEU A 337 -14.66 -12.46 16.78
C LEU A 337 -13.77 -13.70 16.94
N ALA A 338 -12.45 -13.54 16.88
CA ALA A 338 -11.51 -14.64 17.08
C ALA A 338 -11.55 -15.26 18.49
N ALA A 339 -11.99 -14.51 19.48
CA ALA A 339 -12.11 -14.97 20.89
C ALA A 339 -13.53 -15.41 21.26
N SER A 340 -14.49 -15.36 20.34
CA SER A 340 -15.92 -15.66 20.55
C SER A 340 -16.31 -17.03 20.02
N VAL A 341 -17.48 -17.51 20.42
CA VAL A 341 -18.18 -18.63 19.77
C VAL A 341 -18.94 -18.21 18.54
N ASP A 342 -19.12 -16.91 18.32
CA ASP A 342 -19.72 -16.37 17.11
C ASP A 342 -18.74 -16.54 15.94
N THR A 343 -19.27 -16.86 14.77
CA THR A 343 -18.50 -17.01 13.53
C THR A 343 -18.71 -15.86 12.55
N GLU A 344 -19.53 -14.90 12.93
CA GLU A 344 -19.83 -13.73 12.13
C GLU A 344 -20.14 -12.49 12.98
N ALA A 345 -19.87 -11.33 12.42
CA ALA A 345 -20.27 -10.05 12.98
C ALA A 345 -20.85 -9.16 11.87
N THR A 346 -21.86 -8.36 12.21
CA THR A 346 -22.54 -7.48 11.26
C THR A 346 -22.77 -6.13 11.88
N PHE A 347 -22.51 -5.06 11.13
CA PHE A 347 -22.76 -3.70 11.58
C PHE A 347 -23.18 -2.78 10.43
N ALA A 348 -23.97 -1.74 10.77
CA ALA A 348 -24.44 -0.74 9.82
C ALA A 348 -23.38 0.37 9.66
N VAL A 349 -23.13 0.77 8.42
CA VAL A 349 -22.17 1.82 8.07
C VAL A 349 -22.73 2.68 6.97
N SER A 350 -22.97 3.96 7.23
CA SER A 350 -23.36 4.94 6.19
C SER A 350 -24.43 4.43 5.19
N GLY A 351 -25.45 3.75 5.69
CA GLY A 351 -26.52 3.16 4.88
C GLY A 351 -26.17 1.84 4.19
N ALA A 352 -25.01 1.27 4.47
CA ALA A 352 -24.59 -0.07 4.09
C ALA A 352 -24.50 -1.00 5.30
N THR A 353 -24.34 -2.29 5.03
CA THR A 353 -24.08 -3.30 6.05
C THR A 353 -22.76 -3.95 5.74
N LEU A 354 -21.81 -3.86 6.66
CA LEU A 354 -20.58 -4.62 6.58
C LEU A 354 -20.76 -5.91 7.40
N LYS A 355 -20.56 -7.05 6.75
CA LYS A 355 -20.62 -8.35 7.39
C LYS A 355 -19.26 -9.02 7.29
N ILE A 356 -18.73 -9.49 8.41
CA ILE A 356 -17.49 -10.26 8.51
C ILE A 356 -17.84 -11.66 8.96
N VAL A 357 -17.34 -12.66 8.24
CA VAL A 357 -17.59 -14.09 8.51
C VAL A 357 -16.26 -14.82 8.53
N GLU A 358 -16.06 -15.72 9.48
CA GLU A 358 -14.92 -16.63 9.46
C GLU A 358 -14.90 -17.44 8.15
N GLY A 359 -13.79 -17.39 7.46
CA GLY A 359 -13.59 -18.13 6.21
C GLY A 359 -13.20 -19.59 6.45
N ALA A 360 -13.20 -20.37 5.40
CA ALA A 360 -12.74 -21.76 5.47
C ALA A 360 -11.25 -21.83 5.88
N GLY A 361 -10.98 -22.58 6.93
CA GLY A 361 -9.63 -22.68 7.51
C GLY A 361 -9.24 -21.52 8.42
N PHE A 362 -10.22 -20.74 8.89
CA PHE A 362 -10.00 -19.67 9.86
C PHE A 362 -9.18 -20.12 11.05
N SER A 363 -8.27 -19.29 11.47
CA SER A 363 -7.53 -19.47 12.72
C SER A 363 -7.00 -18.12 13.19
N ALA A 364 -6.80 -17.97 14.49
CA ALA A 364 -6.25 -16.77 15.10
C ALA A 364 -5.16 -17.11 16.13
N SER A 365 -4.15 -16.27 16.19
CA SER A 365 -3.08 -16.37 17.20
C SER A 365 -2.52 -14.99 17.51
N MET A 366 -1.99 -14.80 18.71
CA MET A 366 -1.42 -13.54 19.18
C MET A 366 -0.10 -13.74 19.90
N THR A 367 0.73 -12.71 19.94
CA THR A 367 1.90 -12.67 20.82
C THR A 367 1.44 -12.34 22.25
N SER A 368 2.00 -13.01 23.25
CA SER A 368 1.64 -12.82 24.66
C SER A 368 2.20 -11.55 25.29
N SER A 369 3.03 -10.79 24.58
CA SER A 369 3.59 -9.54 25.07
C SER A 369 3.46 -8.45 24.01
N VAL A 370 2.52 -7.58 24.20
CA VAL A 370 2.52 -6.25 23.61
C VAL A 370 3.49 -5.43 24.45
N ASN A 371 4.45 -4.78 23.81
CA ASN A 371 5.31 -3.83 24.51
C ASN A 371 4.42 -2.73 25.12
N GLY A 372 4.14 -2.82 26.37
CA GLY A 372 3.57 -1.97 27.41
C GLY A 372 3.03 -0.57 27.12
N VAL A 373 2.56 -0.30 25.91
CA VAL A 373 1.85 0.92 25.54
C VAL A 373 0.36 0.55 25.54
N GLU A 374 -0.39 1.14 26.43
CA GLU A 374 -1.82 0.85 26.70
C GLU A 374 -2.74 0.93 25.46
N ASP A 375 -2.27 1.48 24.34
CA ASP A 375 -3.03 1.65 23.09
C ASP A 375 -2.43 0.92 21.90
N THR A 376 -1.46 0.02 22.10
CA THR A 376 -0.85 -0.67 20.96
C THR A 376 -1.69 -1.89 20.58
N PRO A 377 -2.15 -1.98 19.33
CA PRO A 377 -2.88 -3.14 18.87
C PRO A 377 -1.99 -4.38 18.97
N TYR A 378 -2.59 -5.44 19.45
CA TYR A 378 -1.97 -6.74 19.67
C TYR A 378 -1.26 -7.26 18.43
N GLY A 379 -0.17 -7.97 18.56
CA GLY A 379 0.47 -8.72 17.48
C GLY A 379 -0.43 -9.89 17.02
N LEU A 380 -1.66 -9.56 16.64
CA LEU A 380 -2.70 -10.48 16.23
C LEU A 380 -2.47 -10.92 14.79
N SER A 381 -2.58 -12.21 14.55
CA SER A 381 -2.70 -12.83 13.24
C SER A 381 -4.02 -13.55 13.17
N ALA A 382 -4.87 -13.22 12.24
CA ALA A 382 -6.20 -13.82 12.13
C ALA A 382 -6.65 -13.93 10.68
N GLY A 383 -7.45 -14.94 10.37
CA GLY A 383 -8.04 -15.10 9.05
C GLY A 383 -7.86 -16.52 8.48
N PRO A 384 -8.32 -16.74 7.24
CA PRO A 384 -9.03 -15.74 6.44
C PRO A 384 -10.44 -15.45 6.96
N PHE A 385 -10.90 -14.22 6.73
CA PHE A 385 -12.30 -13.82 6.86
C PHE A 385 -12.89 -13.62 5.46
N ARG A 386 -14.20 -13.77 5.36
CA ARG A 386 -14.99 -13.25 4.24
C ARG A 386 -15.64 -11.95 4.69
N VAL A 387 -15.56 -10.93 3.86
CA VAL A 387 -16.21 -9.65 4.09
C VAL A 387 -17.21 -9.38 2.96
N ASP A 388 -18.43 -9.05 3.34
CA ASP A 388 -19.51 -8.65 2.44
C ASP A 388 -19.86 -7.18 2.76
N LEU A 389 -19.92 -6.33 1.75
CA LEU A 389 -20.19 -4.90 1.83
C LEU A 389 -21.42 -4.51 1.04
#